data_d7516f318d9eb9416fcc9879f83c09a3
#
_entry.id   d7516f318d9eb9416fcc9879f83c09a3
#
_cell.length_a   1.000
_cell.length_b   1.000
_cell.length_c   1.000
_cell.angle_alpha   90.00
_cell.angle_beta   90.00
_cell.angle_gamma   90.00
#
_symmetry.space_group_name_H-M   'P 1'
#
loop_
_entity.id
_entity.type
_entity.pdbx_description
1 polymer ?
#
loop_
_entity_poly.entity_id
_entity_poly.type
_entity_poly.pdbx_seq_one_letter_code
_entity_poly.pdbx_strand_id
1 'polypeptide(L)'
;MRKSPFFNFHFSNKEVKQDWKPGTMIYPLPAVLVSCGKEESEYNIITVAWTGTICTNPPMCYISVRPERHSYEIIKRNMEFVINLTTKDMAFATDWCGVRSGRDYHKFDEMK
;
A
#
# COMPACT_ATOMS: atom_id res chain seq x y z
N MET A 1 -28.49 18.78 -7.41
CA MET A 1 -27.16 18.20 -7.68
C MET A 1 -26.39 19.11 -8.63
N ARG A 2 -25.34 19.82 -8.16
CA ARG A 2 -24.55 20.72 -9.00
C ARG A 2 -23.67 19.87 -9.92
N LYS A 3 -23.85 19.98 -11.22
CA LYS A 3 -22.94 19.40 -12.22
C LYS A 3 -21.61 20.15 -12.13
N SER A 4 -20.53 19.45 -11.85
CA SER A 4 -19.18 19.98 -11.85
C SER A 4 -18.80 20.46 -13.25
N PRO A 5 -18.26 21.67 -13.42
CA PRO A 5 -17.87 22.20 -14.74
C PRO A 5 -16.53 21.63 -15.26
N PHE A 6 -15.90 20.75 -14.52
CA PHE A 6 -14.61 20.18 -14.88
C PHE A 6 -14.78 18.82 -15.53
N PHE A 7 -14.34 18.67 -16.75
CA PHE A 7 -14.31 17.50 -17.63
C PHE A 7 -15.43 17.37 -18.67
N ASN A 8 -15.42 18.29 -19.65
CA ASN A 8 -15.94 17.97 -20.97
C ASN A 8 -14.77 17.51 -21.85
N PHE A 9 -14.30 16.27 -21.67
CA PHE A 9 -13.58 15.57 -22.72
C PHE A 9 -14.61 15.06 -23.72
N HIS A 10 -14.68 15.68 -24.90
CA HIS A 10 -15.47 15.18 -26.02
C HIS A 10 -14.73 13.96 -26.62
N PHE A 11 -15.03 12.78 -26.12
CA PHE A 11 -14.78 11.57 -26.89
C PHE A 11 -15.92 11.42 -27.89
N SER A 12 -15.59 11.43 -29.18
CA SER A 12 -16.55 11.37 -30.28
C SER A 12 -17.13 10.00 -30.55
N ASN A 13 -17.17 9.10 -29.57
CA ASN A 13 -17.93 7.87 -29.59
C ASN A 13 -18.72 7.74 -28.29
N LYS A 14 -19.96 7.34 -28.42
CA LYS A 14 -20.96 7.17 -27.35
C LYS A 14 -20.55 6.13 -26.29
N GLU A 15 -19.41 6.27 -25.66
CA GLU A 15 -19.12 5.54 -24.44
C GLU A 15 -19.85 6.23 -23.30
N VAL A 16 -20.98 5.64 -22.95
CA VAL A 16 -21.76 6.07 -21.78
C VAL A 16 -20.95 5.73 -20.55
N LYS A 17 -20.54 6.77 -19.79
CA LYS A 17 -19.94 6.56 -18.47
C LYS A 17 -20.91 5.80 -17.59
N GLN A 18 -20.44 4.71 -17.01
CA GLN A 18 -21.22 3.88 -16.11
C GLN A 18 -20.91 4.26 -14.66
N ASP A 19 -21.95 4.57 -13.88
CA ASP A 19 -21.82 4.80 -12.46
C ASP A 19 -21.66 3.46 -11.72
N TRP A 20 -20.59 3.35 -10.92
CA TRP A 20 -20.31 2.17 -10.12
C TRP A 20 -20.62 2.44 -8.65
N LYS A 21 -20.94 1.39 -7.91
CA LYS A 21 -21.03 1.47 -6.45
C LYS A 21 -19.66 1.83 -5.88
N PRO A 22 -19.61 2.60 -4.76
CA PRO A 22 -18.36 2.89 -4.07
C PRO A 22 -17.57 1.63 -3.75
N GLY A 23 -16.27 1.64 -4.03
CA GLY A 23 -15.38 0.51 -3.79
C GLY A 23 -13.91 0.88 -3.98
N THR A 24 -13.02 -0.07 -3.71
CA THR A 24 -11.57 0.09 -3.88
C THR A 24 -11.14 -0.17 -5.32
N MET A 25 -11.60 0.68 -6.24
CA MET A 25 -11.55 0.43 -7.70
C MET A 25 -10.37 1.11 -8.40
N ILE A 26 -9.37 1.59 -7.67
CA ILE A 26 -8.18 2.20 -8.28
C ILE A 26 -7.17 1.09 -8.58
N TYR A 27 -7.05 0.71 -9.85
CA TYR A 27 -6.17 -0.34 -10.35
C TYR A 27 -5.48 0.08 -11.65
N PRO A 28 -4.30 -0.49 -11.97
CA PRO A 28 -3.42 -1.29 -11.11
C PRO A 28 -2.70 -0.41 -10.10
N LEU A 29 -2.39 -0.97 -8.92
CA LEU A 29 -1.57 -0.33 -7.90
C LEU A 29 -0.26 -1.08 -7.75
N PRO A 30 0.89 -0.39 -7.67
CA PRO A 30 2.16 -1.03 -7.34
C PRO A 30 2.11 -1.54 -5.91
N ALA A 31 2.62 -2.74 -5.67
CA ALA A 31 2.84 -3.26 -4.35
C ALA A 31 4.25 -2.92 -3.88
N VAL A 32 4.39 -2.52 -2.62
CA VAL A 32 5.68 -2.29 -1.96
C VAL A 32 5.78 -3.13 -0.70
N LEU A 33 7.00 -3.43 -0.28
CA LEU A 33 7.28 -4.06 0.99
C LEU A 33 7.63 -2.98 2.02
N VAL A 34 6.85 -2.90 3.08
CA VAL A 34 7.08 -1.95 4.18
C VAL A 34 7.68 -2.71 5.36
N SER A 35 8.91 -2.39 5.71
CA SER A 35 9.59 -2.92 6.89
C SER A 35 9.48 -1.95 8.06
N CYS A 36 9.39 -2.50 9.28
CA CYS A 36 9.27 -1.77 10.53
C CYS A 36 9.86 -2.58 11.70
N GLY A 37 10.12 -1.90 12.82
CA GLY A 37 10.73 -2.43 14.03
C GLY A 37 12.07 -1.78 14.31
N LYS A 38 12.43 -1.60 15.58
CA LYS A 38 13.72 -1.08 16.04
C LYS A 38 14.66 -2.17 16.50
N GLU A 39 14.08 -3.18 17.13
CA GLU A 39 14.83 -4.32 17.66
C GLU A 39 14.56 -5.55 16.79
N GLU A 40 15.52 -6.44 16.68
CA GLU A 40 15.44 -7.64 15.86
C GLU A 40 14.20 -8.49 16.17
N SER A 41 13.83 -8.59 17.44
CA SER A 41 12.63 -9.29 17.90
C SER A 41 11.30 -8.69 17.42
N GLU A 42 11.33 -7.42 16.98
CA GLU A 42 10.15 -6.69 16.48
C GLU A 42 10.13 -6.55 14.96
N TYR A 43 11.20 -6.93 14.26
CA TYR A 43 11.27 -6.74 12.83
C TYR A 43 10.12 -7.44 12.13
N ASN A 44 9.38 -6.66 11.37
CA ASN A 44 8.30 -7.16 10.56
C ASN A 44 8.26 -6.48 9.19
N ILE A 45 7.67 -7.18 8.24
CA ILE A 45 7.48 -6.71 6.87
C ILE A 45 6.05 -6.98 6.44
N ILE A 46 5.46 -6.02 5.75
CA ILE A 46 4.09 -6.11 5.23
C ILE A 46 4.03 -5.60 3.80
N THR A 47 3.27 -6.28 2.97
CA THR A 47 2.98 -5.83 1.61
C THR A 47 1.87 -4.79 1.63
N VAL A 48 2.13 -3.64 1.03
CA VAL A 48 1.21 -2.51 0.96
C VAL A 48 1.03 -2.09 -0.50
N ALA A 49 -0.22 -2.05 -0.95
CA ALA A 49 -0.58 -1.49 -2.25
C ALA A 49 -1.19 -0.07 -2.12
N TRP A 50 -1.66 0.30 -0.95
CA TRP A 50 -2.23 1.61 -0.70
C TRP A 50 -1.16 2.55 -0.14
N THR A 51 -0.35 3.08 -1.05
CA THR A 51 0.77 3.99 -0.79
C THR A 51 0.91 4.99 -1.93
N GLY A 52 1.49 6.13 -1.64
CA GLY A 52 1.72 7.13 -2.67
C GLY A 52 2.46 8.36 -2.14
N THR A 53 2.78 9.26 -3.07
CA THR A 53 3.37 10.56 -2.78
C THR A 53 2.26 11.54 -2.41
N ILE A 54 2.47 12.30 -1.34
CA ILE A 54 1.56 13.37 -0.89
C ILE A 54 2.00 14.69 -1.52
N CYS A 55 3.27 15.07 -1.35
CA CYS A 55 3.84 16.30 -1.91
C CYS A 55 5.36 16.20 -2.07
N THR A 56 5.92 17.16 -2.80
CA THR A 56 7.34 17.22 -3.13
C THR A 56 8.14 18.15 -2.22
N ASN A 57 7.48 19.15 -1.65
CA ASN A 57 8.14 20.10 -0.74
C ASN A 57 7.22 20.48 0.43
N PRO A 58 7.49 19.95 1.66
CA PRO A 58 8.51 18.94 1.93
C PRO A 58 8.17 17.59 1.25
N PRO A 59 9.15 16.74 0.94
CA PRO A 59 8.88 15.44 0.34
C PRO A 59 8.14 14.55 1.33
N MET A 60 6.92 14.14 0.98
CA MET A 60 6.05 13.34 1.84
C MET A 60 5.40 12.20 1.07
N CYS A 61 5.32 11.06 1.72
CA CYS A 61 4.56 9.90 1.24
C CYS A 61 3.66 9.36 2.35
N TYR A 62 2.74 8.49 1.97
CA TYR A 62 1.88 7.80 2.91
C TYR A 62 1.87 6.30 2.64
N ILE A 63 1.50 5.56 3.68
CA ILE A 63 1.05 4.17 3.61
C ILE A 63 -0.29 4.07 4.33
N SER A 64 -1.19 3.23 3.83
CA SER A 64 -2.45 2.92 4.49
C SER A 64 -2.38 1.52 5.08
N VAL A 65 -2.31 1.44 6.41
CA VAL A 65 -2.22 0.17 7.15
C VAL A 65 -3.40 0.10 8.12
N ARG A 66 -4.21 -0.95 7.99
CA ARG A 66 -5.36 -1.15 8.89
C ARG A 66 -4.91 -1.52 10.29
N PRO A 67 -5.65 -1.09 11.36
CA PRO A 67 -5.30 -1.37 12.75
C PRO A 67 -5.13 -2.84 13.11
N GLU A 68 -5.81 -3.74 12.40
CA GLU A 68 -5.74 -5.18 12.63
C GLU A 68 -4.42 -5.82 12.19
N ARG A 69 -3.63 -5.12 11.37
CA ARG A 69 -2.34 -5.62 10.88
C ARG A 69 -1.29 -5.56 11.98
N HIS A 70 -0.48 -6.61 12.09
CA HIS A 70 0.59 -6.69 13.10
C HIS A 70 1.57 -5.50 13.03
N SER A 71 1.93 -5.05 11.82
CA SER A 71 2.81 -3.88 11.64
C SER A 71 2.22 -2.57 12.15
N TYR A 72 0.89 -2.45 12.30
CA TYR A 72 0.26 -1.18 12.68
C TYR A 72 0.75 -0.66 14.04
N GLU A 73 0.72 -1.51 15.07
CA GLU A 73 1.14 -1.12 16.42
C GLU A 73 2.66 -0.88 16.48
N ILE A 74 3.45 -1.64 15.72
CA ILE A 74 4.90 -1.45 15.64
C ILE A 74 5.22 -0.08 15.05
N ILE A 75 4.62 0.27 13.91
CA ILE A 75 4.82 1.56 13.24
C ILE A 75 4.34 2.71 14.14
N LYS A 76 3.16 2.58 14.74
CA LYS A 76 2.59 3.60 15.63
C LYS A 76 3.46 3.88 16.84
N ARG A 77 4.03 2.85 17.44
CA ARG A 77 4.93 2.97 18.60
C ARG A 77 6.28 3.56 18.22
N ASN A 78 6.86 3.10 17.13
CA ASN A 78 8.21 3.46 16.71
C ASN A 78 8.27 4.74 15.88
N MET A 79 7.15 5.15 15.27
CA MET A 79 7.00 6.34 14.42
C MET A 79 7.96 6.33 13.22
N GLU A 80 8.32 5.15 12.75
CA GLU A 80 9.21 4.99 11.59
C GLU A 80 8.89 3.71 10.81
N PHE A 81 9.15 3.75 9.51
CA PHE A 81 9.06 2.62 8.60
C PHE A 81 9.92 2.87 7.37
N VAL A 82 10.22 1.82 6.62
CA VAL A 82 10.95 1.90 5.35
C VAL A 82 10.10 1.32 4.23
N ILE A 83 9.97 2.05 3.12
CA ILE A 83 9.32 1.57 1.91
C ILE A 83 10.38 0.99 0.98
N ASN A 84 10.24 -0.30 0.66
CA ASN A 84 11.11 -1.01 -0.26
C ASN A 84 10.35 -1.27 -1.56
N LEU A 85 10.86 -0.75 -2.66
CA LEU A 85 10.28 -0.98 -3.99
C LEU A 85 10.55 -2.43 -4.40
N THR A 86 9.54 -3.08 -4.96
CA THR A 86 9.62 -4.48 -5.34
C THR A 86 10.05 -4.66 -6.79
N THR A 87 10.77 -5.75 -7.06
CA THR A 87 11.16 -6.20 -8.39
C THR A 87 10.39 -7.46 -8.78
N LYS A 88 10.51 -7.87 -10.05
CA LYS A 88 9.91 -9.12 -10.55
C LYS A 88 10.36 -10.33 -9.74
N ASP A 89 11.63 -10.39 -9.38
CA ASP A 89 12.20 -11.52 -8.65
C ASP A 89 11.70 -11.63 -7.20
N MET A 90 11.19 -10.51 -6.68
CA MET A 90 10.57 -10.44 -5.35
C MET A 90 9.07 -10.76 -5.35
N ALA A 91 8.48 -11.16 -6.48
CA ALA A 91 7.03 -11.36 -6.60
C ALA A 91 6.49 -12.36 -5.57
N PHE A 92 7.17 -13.50 -5.40
CA PHE A 92 6.78 -14.50 -4.41
C PHE A 92 6.84 -13.96 -2.98
N ALA A 93 7.95 -13.33 -2.59
CA ALA A 93 8.11 -12.75 -1.25
C ALA A 93 7.08 -11.64 -0.99
N THR A 94 6.78 -10.83 -2.01
CA THR A 94 5.78 -9.76 -1.92
C THR A 94 4.38 -10.32 -1.66
N ASP A 95 3.97 -11.34 -2.39
CA ASP A 95 2.68 -12.00 -2.16
C ASP A 95 2.64 -12.68 -0.79
N TRP A 96 3.64 -13.47 -0.46
CA TRP A 96 3.73 -14.21 0.79
C TRP A 96 3.67 -13.29 2.01
N CYS A 97 4.42 -12.18 2.01
CA CYS A 97 4.38 -11.19 3.09
C CYS A 97 3.02 -10.49 3.22
N GLY A 98 2.24 -10.43 2.14
CA GLY A 98 0.90 -9.85 2.12
C GLY A 98 -0.17 -10.74 2.76
N VAL A 99 -0.05 -12.07 2.58
CA VAL A 99 -1.06 -13.05 3.04
C VAL A 99 -0.73 -13.69 4.40
N ARG A 100 0.51 -13.60 4.87
CA ARG A 100 0.93 -14.13 6.18
C ARG A 100 1.01 -13.04 7.24
N SER A 101 0.70 -13.40 8.48
CA SER A 101 0.76 -12.48 9.62
C SER A 101 2.13 -12.54 10.32
N GLY A 102 2.68 -11.38 10.68
CA GLY A 102 3.88 -11.32 11.54
C GLY A 102 3.64 -11.77 12.99
N ARG A 103 2.37 -12.07 13.36
CA ARG A 103 2.05 -12.72 14.65
C ARG A 103 2.41 -14.20 14.65
N ASP A 104 2.36 -14.83 13.48
CA ASP A 104 2.50 -16.27 13.33
C ASP A 104 3.86 -16.66 12.74
N TYR A 105 4.52 -15.71 12.04
CA TYR A 105 5.76 -15.95 11.30
C TYR A 105 6.76 -14.83 11.50
N HIS A 106 8.04 -15.18 11.74
CA HIS A 106 9.14 -14.25 11.66
C HIS A 106 9.57 -14.10 10.20
N LYS A 107 8.94 -13.16 9.49
CA LYS A 107 8.96 -13.08 8.03
C LYS A 107 10.35 -12.91 7.41
N PHE A 108 11.27 -12.26 8.10
CA PHE A 108 12.65 -12.10 7.63
C PHE A 108 13.43 -13.41 7.63
N ASP A 109 13.11 -14.34 8.53
CA ASP A 109 13.75 -15.66 8.56
C ASP A 109 13.20 -16.59 7.49
N GLU A 110 11.90 -16.50 7.22
CA GLU A 110 11.21 -17.30 6.21
C GLU A 110 11.60 -16.93 4.77
N MET A 111 12.05 -15.69 4.54
CA MET A 111 12.34 -15.15 3.20
C MET A 111 13.85 -14.99 2.92
N LYS A 112 14.72 -15.71 3.63
CA LYS A 112 16.18 -15.74 3.38
C LYS A 112 16.53 -16.50 2.12
#